data_3782df13742315b7e258f5efcb00f2d8
#
_entry.id   3782df13742315b7e258f5efcb00f2d8
#
_cell.length_a   1.000
_cell.length_b   1.000
_cell.length_c   1.000
_cell.angle_alpha   90.00
_cell.angle_beta   90.00
_cell.angle_gamma   90.00
#
_symmetry.space_group_name_H-M   'P 1'
#
loop_
_entity.id
_entity.type
_entity.pdbx_description
1 polymer ?
#
loop_
_entity_poly.entity_id
_entity_poly.type
_entity_poly.pdbx_seq_one_letter_code
_entity_poly.pdbx_strand_id
1 'polypeptide(L)'
;MADNPQKAGSVDIVSIKLITVNNVIVDLKPFFVEASIFEDIFSPCMKGEMLLSDSRNLFELVGLVGEELINIEFVTPTMDYPVKKTFRVYKITDRVIVRDNNTQLLTLHFASIELFHDIILPIYRSFEGDIDQVAADIFA
;
A
#
# COMPACT_ATOMS: atom_id res chain seq x y z
N MET A 1 8.87 24.01 -4.55
CA MET A 1 9.27 23.35 -5.83
C MET A 1 9.64 21.93 -5.47
N ALA A 2 8.84 20.96 -5.89
CA ALA A 2 9.24 19.56 -5.74
C ALA A 2 10.45 19.35 -6.66
N ASP A 3 11.54 18.88 -6.07
CA ASP A 3 12.75 18.53 -6.81
C ASP A 3 12.39 17.35 -7.71
N ASN A 4 12.27 17.61 -9.00
CA ASN A 4 11.90 16.57 -9.97
C ASN A 4 13.02 15.52 -9.95
N PRO A 5 12.74 14.25 -9.65
CA PRO A 5 13.76 13.22 -9.57
C PRO A 5 14.51 13.13 -10.90
N GLN A 6 15.78 13.54 -10.91
CA GLN A 6 16.58 13.67 -12.14
C GLN A 6 17.40 12.44 -12.50
N LYS A 7 17.38 11.38 -11.65
CA LYS A 7 18.18 10.17 -11.84
C LYS A 7 17.28 8.94 -11.95
N ALA A 8 17.65 8.02 -12.83
CA ALA A 8 17.03 6.68 -12.86
C ALA A 8 17.10 6.04 -11.47
N GLY A 9 15.98 5.51 -10.97
CA GLY A 9 15.86 4.96 -9.63
C GLY A 9 15.46 5.97 -8.55
N SER A 10 15.34 7.26 -8.85
CA SER A 10 14.78 8.24 -7.92
C SER A 10 13.26 8.15 -7.90
N VAL A 11 12.67 8.27 -6.72
CA VAL A 11 11.22 8.30 -6.50
C VAL A 11 10.92 9.48 -5.61
N ASP A 12 9.97 10.32 -6.00
CA ASP A 12 9.45 11.39 -5.15
C ASP A 12 8.05 11.02 -4.67
N ILE A 13 7.87 10.96 -3.34
CA ILE A 13 6.59 10.65 -2.72
C ILE A 13 5.76 11.93 -2.64
N VAL A 14 4.70 11.98 -3.40
CA VAL A 14 3.76 13.12 -3.42
C VAL A 14 2.89 13.08 -2.17
N SER A 15 2.20 11.96 -1.91
CA SER A 15 1.35 11.81 -0.74
C SER A 15 1.27 10.36 -0.27
N ILE A 16 1.11 10.17 1.06
CA ILE A 16 0.76 8.89 1.66
C ILE A 16 -0.36 9.14 2.65
N LYS A 17 -1.53 8.58 2.39
CA LYS A 17 -2.73 8.77 3.22
C LYS A 17 -3.23 7.44 3.73
N LEU A 18 -3.44 7.35 5.04
CA LEU A 18 -4.13 6.25 5.69
C LEU A 18 -5.60 6.63 5.88
N ILE A 19 -6.50 5.76 5.49
CA ILE A 19 -7.93 5.90 5.71
C ILE A 19 -8.35 4.80 6.68
N THR A 20 -8.77 5.20 7.87
CA THR A 20 -9.20 4.26 8.90
C THR A 20 -10.59 3.69 8.62
N VAL A 21 -10.96 2.64 9.34
CA VAL A 21 -12.29 2.03 9.26
C VAL A 21 -13.40 3.07 9.57
N ASN A 22 -13.10 4.05 10.40
CA ASN A 22 -14.02 5.14 10.74
C ASN A 22 -13.97 6.32 9.75
N ASN A 23 -13.37 6.15 8.58
CA ASN A 23 -13.17 7.18 7.56
C ASN A 23 -12.35 8.41 8.02
N VAL A 24 -11.52 8.26 9.04
CA VAL A 24 -10.55 9.29 9.41
C VAL A 24 -9.37 9.21 8.46
N ILE A 25 -9.00 10.33 7.84
CA ILE A 25 -7.86 10.42 6.92
C ILE A 25 -6.66 10.95 7.70
N VAL A 26 -5.58 10.19 7.69
CA VAL A 26 -4.30 10.53 8.33
C VAL A 26 -3.24 10.67 7.26
N ASP A 27 -2.52 11.79 7.27
CA ASP A 27 -1.33 11.96 6.43
C ASP A 27 -0.15 11.22 7.09
N LEU A 28 0.35 10.18 6.41
CA LEU A 28 1.48 9.38 6.87
C LEU A 28 2.84 9.92 6.43
N LYS A 29 2.88 10.88 5.52
CA LYS A 29 4.15 11.42 5.00
C LYS A 29 5.10 11.93 6.11
N PRO A 30 4.62 12.61 7.17
CA PRO A 30 5.48 13.05 8.28
C PRO A 30 6.06 11.92 9.14
N PHE A 31 5.47 10.72 9.08
CA PHE A 31 5.86 9.54 9.86
C PHE A 31 6.63 8.52 9.02
N PHE A 32 6.72 8.74 7.73
CA PHE A 32 7.30 7.83 6.76
C PHE A 32 8.82 7.71 6.93
N VAL A 33 9.32 6.48 7.00
CA VAL A 33 10.74 6.17 7.02
C VAL A 33 11.15 5.53 5.70
N GLU A 34 10.53 4.40 5.37
CA GLU A 34 10.78 3.67 4.14
C GLU A 34 9.57 2.82 3.74
N ALA A 35 9.50 2.46 2.49
CA ALA A 35 8.53 1.50 1.99
C ALA A 35 9.12 0.63 0.87
N SER A 36 8.68 -0.61 0.83
CA SER A 36 8.96 -1.55 -0.25
C SER A 36 7.65 -2.03 -0.86
N ILE A 37 7.52 -1.95 -2.18
CA ILE A 37 6.38 -2.47 -2.92
C ILE A 37 6.90 -3.55 -3.88
N PHE A 38 6.30 -4.72 -3.80
CA PHE A 38 6.66 -5.90 -4.59
C PHE A 38 5.58 -6.17 -5.62
N GLU A 39 5.97 -6.18 -6.87
CA GLU A 39 5.15 -6.55 -8.01
C GLU A 39 5.78 -7.73 -8.73
N ASP A 40 5.00 -8.77 -8.98
CA ASP A 40 5.44 -9.99 -9.64
C ASP A 40 4.42 -10.35 -10.72
N ILE A 41 4.89 -10.62 -11.94
CA ILE A 41 4.04 -11.02 -13.09
C ILE A 41 3.29 -12.34 -12.83
N PHE A 42 3.78 -13.17 -11.93
CA PHE A 42 3.14 -14.44 -11.56
C PHE A 42 2.19 -14.33 -10.35
N SER A 43 2.07 -13.13 -9.76
CA SER A 43 1.17 -12.86 -8.65
C SER A 43 0.02 -11.96 -9.10
N PRO A 44 -1.24 -12.30 -8.79
CA PRO A 44 -2.39 -11.46 -9.15
C PRO A 44 -2.47 -10.17 -8.32
N CYS A 45 -1.60 -10.00 -7.33
CA CYS A 45 -1.66 -8.88 -6.42
C CYS A 45 -0.27 -8.32 -6.10
N MET A 46 -0.22 -7.00 -5.89
CA MET A 46 0.96 -6.34 -5.30
C MET A 46 0.91 -6.45 -3.78
N LYS A 47 2.09 -6.57 -3.18
CA LYS A 47 2.27 -6.55 -1.73
C LYS A 47 3.32 -5.52 -1.36
N GLY A 48 3.29 -5.04 -0.14
CA GLY A 48 4.32 -4.12 0.32
C GLY A 48 4.35 -4.01 1.83
N GLU A 49 5.37 -3.33 2.28
CA GLU A 49 5.59 -2.99 3.68
C GLU A 49 6.06 -1.56 3.79
N MET A 50 5.72 -0.92 4.90
CA MET A 50 6.07 0.47 5.18
C MET A 50 6.46 0.61 6.64
N LEU A 51 7.66 1.12 6.87
CA LEU A 51 8.16 1.47 8.19
C LEU A 51 7.75 2.91 8.51
N LEU A 52 7.13 3.08 9.66
CA LEU A 52 6.67 4.37 10.17
C LEU A 52 7.31 4.66 11.53
N SER A 53 7.57 5.94 11.78
CA SER A 53 8.11 6.45 13.05
C SER A 53 7.12 7.45 13.65
N ASP A 54 6.48 7.08 14.75
CA ASP A 54 5.47 7.89 15.44
C ASP A 54 6.01 8.43 16.76
N SER A 55 6.30 9.72 16.81
CA SER A 55 6.70 10.45 18.01
C SER A 55 5.54 11.12 18.75
N ARG A 56 4.33 11.05 18.20
CA ARG A 56 3.13 11.76 18.70
C ARG A 56 2.06 10.82 19.25
N ASN A 57 2.33 9.52 19.26
CA ASN A 57 1.39 8.49 19.67
C ASN A 57 0.07 8.50 18.86
N LEU A 58 0.15 8.93 17.59
CA LEU A 58 -1.00 9.10 16.73
C LEU A 58 -1.70 7.76 16.45
N PHE A 59 -0.92 6.69 16.28
CA PHE A 59 -1.47 5.37 15.94
C PHE A 59 -2.30 4.77 17.07
N GLU A 60 -2.01 5.11 18.33
CA GLU A 60 -2.89 4.74 19.44
C GLU A 60 -4.17 5.55 19.46
N LEU A 61 -4.09 6.85 19.17
CA LEU A 61 -5.26 7.73 19.12
C LEU A 61 -6.21 7.35 17.98
N VAL A 62 -5.67 6.94 16.84
CA VAL A 62 -6.45 6.57 15.66
C VAL A 62 -7.02 5.15 15.79
N GLY A 63 -6.40 4.29 16.60
CA GLY A 63 -6.86 2.92 16.83
C GLY A 63 -6.72 2.05 15.58
N LEU A 64 -5.47 1.79 15.15
CA LEU A 64 -5.19 0.90 14.01
C LEU A 64 -5.63 -0.53 14.31
N VAL A 65 -6.45 -1.10 13.44
CA VAL A 65 -6.96 -2.48 13.55
C VAL A 65 -6.41 -3.43 12.50
N GLY A 66 -5.74 -2.91 11.45
CA GLY A 66 -5.18 -3.72 10.37
C GLY A 66 -6.15 -3.95 9.22
N GLU A 67 -7.13 -3.07 9.04
CA GLU A 67 -8.08 -3.09 7.92
C GLU A 67 -8.13 -1.74 7.17
N GLU A 68 -7.19 -0.85 7.48
CA GLU A 68 -7.10 0.49 6.92
C GLU A 68 -6.72 0.42 5.44
N LEU A 69 -7.12 1.47 4.70
CA LEU A 69 -6.67 1.68 3.33
C LEU A 69 -5.48 2.65 3.32
N ILE A 70 -4.49 2.35 2.49
CA ILE A 70 -3.35 3.23 2.23
C ILE A 70 -3.40 3.68 0.79
N ASN A 71 -3.46 5.00 0.59
CA ASN A 71 -3.30 5.63 -0.72
C ASN A 71 -1.88 6.17 -0.84
N ILE A 72 -1.11 5.65 -1.78
CA ILE A 72 0.25 6.10 -2.08
C ILE A 72 0.25 6.77 -3.45
N GLU A 73 0.83 7.97 -3.49
CA GLU A 73 1.03 8.73 -4.72
C GLU A 73 2.51 9.10 -4.83
N PHE A 74 3.15 8.72 -5.93
CA PHE A 74 4.56 8.97 -6.17
C PHE A 74 4.84 9.26 -7.64
N VAL A 75 5.97 9.91 -7.91
CA VAL A 75 6.46 10.25 -9.25
C VAL A 75 7.85 9.66 -9.44
N THR A 76 8.12 9.12 -10.61
CA THR A 76 9.44 8.70 -11.05
C THR A 76 9.93 9.59 -12.20
N PRO A 77 11.26 9.70 -12.46
CA PRO A 77 11.79 10.59 -13.48
C PRO A 77 11.30 10.33 -14.90
N THR A 78 10.83 9.11 -15.17
CA THR A 78 10.39 8.66 -16.49
C THR A 78 8.89 8.80 -16.73
N MET A 79 8.14 9.31 -15.74
CA MET A 79 6.69 9.46 -15.83
C MET A 79 6.27 10.92 -15.81
N ASP A 80 5.37 11.28 -16.74
CA ASP A 80 4.81 12.64 -16.82
C ASP A 80 3.69 12.88 -15.80
N TYR A 81 3.18 11.83 -15.17
CA TYR A 81 2.09 11.90 -14.20
C TYR A 81 2.34 10.96 -13.00
N PRO A 82 1.80 11.31 -11.83
CA PRO A 82 1.99 10.51 -10.63
C PRO A 82 1.29 9.15 -10.72
N VAL A 83 1.96 8.14 -10.20
CA VAL A 83 1.37 6.82 -9.96
C VAL A 83 0.56 6.89 -8.68
N LYS A 84 -0.72 6.50 -8.75
CA LYS A 84 -1.63 6.41 -7.61
C LYS A 84 -2.02 4.96 -7.39
N LYS A 85 -1.77 4.45 -6.20
CA LYS A 85 -2.12 3.08 -5.82
C LYS A 85 -2.83 3.07 -4.47
N THR A 86 -3.85 2.23 -4.38
CA THR A 86 -4.60 1.99 -3.14
C THR A 86 -4.33 0.56 -2.68
N PHE A 87 -3.97 0.43 -1.42
CA PHE A 87 -3.70 -0.84 -0.76
C PHE A 87 -4.56 -0.97 0.50
N ARG A 88 -4.74 -2.20 0.96
CA ARG A 88 -5.34 -2.50 2.25
C ARG A 88 -4.28 -3.05 3.19
N VAL A 89 -4.23 -2.53 4.41
CA VAL A 89 -3.40 -3.07 5.49
C VAL A 89 -3.99 -4.39 5.94
N TYR A 90 -3.14 -5.40 6.14
CA TYR A 90 -3.57 -6.70 6.65
C TYR A 90 -2.78 -7.19 7.85
N LYS A 91 -1.68 -6.50 8.16
CA LYS A 91 -0.83 -6.88 9.29
C LYS A 91 -0.01 -5.68 9.77
N ILE A 92 0.19 -5.59 11.07
CA ILE A 92 1.05 -4.61 11.73
C ILE A 92 2.08 -5.38 12.55
N THR A 93 3.37 -5.08 12.35
CA THR A 93 4.48 -5.75 13.05
C THR A 93 5.49 -4.74 13.59
N ASP A 94 6.47 -5.26 14.30
CA ASP A 94 7.67 -4.54 14.75
C ASP A 94 7.37 -3.27 15.55
N ARG A 95 6.30 -3.32 16.36
CA ARG A 95 5.95 -2.22 17.22
C ARG A 95 6.96 -2.12 18.37
N VAL A 96 7.94 -1.22 18.22
CA VAL A 96 9.02 -1.00 19.17
C VAL A 96 8.99 0.43 19.67
N ILE A 97 9.01 0.59 20.98
CA ILE A 97 9.13 1.92 21.62
C ILE A 97 10.62 2.21 21.83
N VAL A 98 11.11 3.25 21.18
CA VAL A 98 12.47 3.75 21.37
C VAL A 98 12.48 4.61 22.63
N ARG A 99 13.17 4.12 23.69
CA ARG A 99 13.12 4.69 25.05
C ARG A 99 13.58 6.13 25.16
N ASP A 100 14.51 6.56 24.33
CA ASP A 100 15.12 7.90 24.47
C ASP A 100 14.22 9.05 23.98
N ASN A 101 13.28 8.80 23.07
CA ASN A 101 12.45 9.85 22.47
C ASN A 101 10.93 9.57 22.53
N ASN A 102 10.51 8.54 23.25
CA ASN A 102 9.10 8.09 23.27
C ASN A 102 8.52 7.87 21.84
N THR A 103 9.39 7.54 20.89
CA THR A 103 9.03 7.31 19.50
C THR A 103 8.70 5.83 19.30
N GLN A 104 7.59 5.55 18.66
CA GLN A 104 7.21 4.19 18.27
C GLN A 104 7.61 3.95 16.81
N LEU A 105 8.30 2.84 16.57
CA LEU A 105 8.48 2.29 15.22
C LEU A 105 7.45 1.20 15.02
N LEU A 106 6.87 1.15 13.83
CA LEU A 106 5.96 0.08 13.44
C LEU A 106 6.02 -0.15 11.93
N THR A 107 5.80 -1.40 11.53
CA THR A 107 5.75 -1.80 10.12
C THR A 107 4.32 -2.16 9.74
N LEU A 108 3.78 -1.46 8.74
CA LEU A 108 2.50 -1.80 8.11
C LEU A 108 2.76 -2.72 6.92
N HIS A 109 2.13 -3.89 6.90
CA HIS A 109 2.09 -4.77 5.73
C HIS A 109 0.76 -4.56 5.02
N PHE A 110 0.84 -4.36 3.71
CA PHE A 110 -0.33 -4.06 2.89
C PHE A 110 -0.29 -4.85 1.57
N ALA A 111 -1.46 -5.01 0.98
CA ALA A 111 -1.61 -5.63 -0.32
C ALA A 111 -2.67 -4.90 -1.14
N SER A 112 -2.64 -5.10 -2.45
CA SER A 112 -3.67 -4.58 -3.33
C SER A 112 -5.02 -5.23 -3.03
N ILE A 113 -6.10 -4.54 -3.34
CA ILE A 113 -7.48 -4.96 -2.98
C ILE A 113 -7.84 -6.29 -3.66
N GLU A 114 -7.27 -6.57 -4.81
CA GLU A 114 -7.48 -7.80 -5.58
C GLU A 114 -7.14 -9.06 -4.77
N LEU A 115 -6.13 -9.01 -3.88
CA LEU A 115 -5.80 -10.14 -3.01
C LEU A 115 -6.98 -10.55 -2.13
N PHE A 116 -7.71 -9.58 -1.59
CA PHE A 116 -8.85 -9.85 -0.70
C PHE A 116 -10.04 -10.36 -1.49
N HIS A 117 -10.26 -9.86 -2.71
CA HIS A 117 -11.29 -10.38 -3.60
C HIS A 117 -11.01 -11.83 -4.00
N ASP A 118 -9.78 -12.18 -4.32
CA ASP A 118 -9.37 -13.54 -4.66
C ASP A 118 -9.64 -14.54 -3.53
N ILE A 119 -9.38 -14.14 -2.28
CA ILE A 119 -9.62 -14.98 -1.11
C ILE A 119 -11.14 -15.16 -0.82
N ILE A 120 -11.95 -14.12 -1.03
CA ILE A 120 -13.36 -14.09 -0.65
C ILE A 120 -14.27 -14.65 -1.75
N LEU A 121 -13.88 -14.50 -3.01
CA LEU A 121 -14.67 -14.88 -4.18
C LEU A 121 -14.04 -16.05 -4.93
N PRO A 122 -14.13 -17.29 -4.39
CA PRO A 122 -13.63 -18.45 -5.11
C PRO A 122 -14.39 -18.67 -6.41
N ILE A 123 -13.68 -18.78 -7.52
CA ILE A 123 -14.26 -19.05 -8.84
C ILE A 123 -14.36 -20.57 -9.02
N TYR A 124 -15.58 -21.09 -9.03
CA TYR A 124 -15.90 -22.50 -9.34
C TYR A 124 -16.49 -22.60 -10.76
N ARG A 125 -15.71 -22.19 -11.78
CA ARG A 125 -16.16 -22.21 -13.18
C ARG A 125 -15.11 -22.91 -14.03
N SER A 126 -15.55 -23.86 -14.88
CA SER A 126 -14.72 -24.44 -15.91
C SER A 126 -14.90 -23.64 -17.21
N PHE A 127 -13.82 -23.43 -17.91
CA PHE A 127 -13.81 -22.78 -19.21
C PHE A 127 -13.35 -23.79 -20.27
N GLU A 128 -14.00 -23.78 -21.43
CA GLU A 128 -13.64 -24.60 -22.59
C GLU A 128 -13.40 -23.66 -23.80
N GLY A 129 -12.36 -23.90 -24.56
CA GLY A 129 -12.01 -23.09 -25.74
C GLY A 129 -10.58 -22.56 -25.72
N ASP A 130 -10.27 -21.73 -26.69
CA ASP A 130 -8.97 -21.10 -26.81
C ASP A 130 -8.82 -19.99 -25.74
N ILE A 131 -7.57 -19.68 -25.35
CA ILE A 131 -7.29 -18.78 -24.23
C ILE A 131 -7.82 -17.36 -24.43
N ASP A 132 -7.92 -16.90 -25.67
CA ASP A 132 -8.50 -15.61 -26.03
C ASP A 132 -10.02 -15.59 -25.81
N GLN A 133 -10.71 -16.70 -26.10
CA GLN A 133 -12.13 -16.86 -25.85
C GLN A 133 -12.42 -16.92 -24.34
N VAL A 134 -11.63 -17.70 -23.61
CA VAL A 134 -11.71 -17.76 -22.14
C VAL A 134 -11.50 -16.39 -21.50
N ALA A 135 -10.51 -15.63 -21.98
CA ALA A 135 -10.26 -14.28 -21.48
C ALA A 135 -11.44 -13.34 -21.78
N ALA A 136 -12.01 -13.40 -22.98
CA ALA A 136 -13.19 -12.61 -23.33
C ALA A 136 -14.42 -12.94 -22.44
N ASP A 137 -14.62 -14.22 -22.13
CA ASP A 137 -15.73 -14.69 -21.29
C ASP A 137 -15.59 -14.26 -19.82
N ILE A 138 -14.35 -14.07 -19.33
CA ILE A 138 -14.09 -13.58 -17.98
C ILE A 138 -14.36 -12.09 -17.85
N PHE A 139 -14.06 -11.31 -18.92
CA PHE A 139 -14.21 -9.85 -18.95
C PHE A 139 -15.57 -9.37 -19.49
N ALA A 140 -16.44 -10.26 -19.92
CA ALA A 140 -17.81 -9.93 -20.36
C ALA A 140 -18.77 -9.77 -19.20
#